data_6bba3649dda7a300ad03718cb8421bdb
#
_entry.id   6bba3649dda7a300ad03718cb8421bdb
#
_cell.length_a   1.000
_cell.length_b   1.000
_cell.length_c   1.000
_cell.angle_alpha   90.00
_cell.angle_beta   90.00
_cell.angle_gamma   90.00
#
_symmetry.space_group_name_H-M   'P 1'
#
loop_
_entity.id
_entity.type
_entity.pdbx_description
1 polymer ?
#
loop_
_entity_poly.entity_id
_entity_poly.type
_entity_poly.pdbx_seq_one_letter_code
_entity_poly.pdbx_strand_id
1 'polypeptide(L)'
;MVLVALAGCTETVQLTRDPLENMVALDISPGDSTIKLTDLAEPHHTLQFLAMGRFADGTTRDITPLVTWSVDNGLLGEFDEMGRSHGLFTASHAAAGRAKVSIEARGLVAETSLTVIIDATIIDPVFPPPAANLFEPAIPFVSGDPVRSPTLVYPADGTLFPPNIVSTLFQWQRGSSNDAFRIVFDSEVLHLAVETGSDRWQADSDLQRLLAATAITAPIRSEVQATASTIAPPMIYVGNHVTMEFALDAPPKLLYFWSAATNGIMRGGVEESSSGKLYPQSTKCVGCHTVSRDGAQLAMGYDNAPTTDLLTIDAGGGTIIPASTTRPMGWATYSPDGNKLLVANNGVLKLYDAHTGGSLGTVPLGTMRYATHPDWSPDGAYVAVALTTIVAPTNMDVKAASIARIPYNDGTWGTPEILVSGSMTSNNYFPRYSPGGDFLAYVHATGTSQGAVSAELMLVASAGGMAKKLRIASHRLGNTDDVPDLASSMPAWAPKPQTMTGSEHAWLAFVSARPYGTILPTSGRGQIWITALDLTSTGDPSAAAFWLPCQDATVVNNNPVWSETDFVVN
;
A
#
# COMPACT_ATOMS: atom_id res chain seq x y z
N MET A 1 48.09 -77.28 -24.55
CA MET A 1 48.22 -76.57 -23.28
C MET A 1 48.58 -75.13 -23.60
N VAL A 2 47.57 -74.31 -23.69
CA VAL A 2 47.70 -72.87 -24.09
C VAL A 2 47.63 -72.06 -22.80
N LEU A 3 48.72 -71.34 -22.51
CA LEU A 3 48.82 -70.43 -21.40
C LEU A 3 48.16 -69.08 -21.84
N VAL A 4 47.06 -68.66 -21.22
CA VAL A 4 46.52 -67.35 -21.38
C VAL A 4 47.07 -66.48 -20.23
N ALA A 5 47.88 -65.49 -20.58
CA ALA A 5 48.35 -64.45 -19.64
C ALA A 5 47.29 -63.42 -19.50
N LEU A 6 46.70 -63.26 -18.29
CA LEU A 6 45.87 -62.19 -17.88
C LEU A 6 46.74 -60.96 -17.55
N ALA A 7 46.77 -59.96 -18.43
CA ALA A 7 47.27 -58.63 -18.09
C ALA A 7 46.27 -57.90 -17.23
N GLY A 8 46.60 -57.77 -15.96
CA GLY A 8 45.82 -56.90 -15.02
C GLY A 8 46.13 -55.42 -15.29
N CYS A 9 45.12 -54.65 -15.76
CA CYS A 9 45.19 -53.20 -15.72
C CYS A 9 45.05 -52.75 -14.26
N THR A 10 46.15 -52.32 -13.66
CA THR A 10 46.10 -51.54 -12.40
C THR A 10 45.80 -50.09 -12.81
N GLU A 11 44.54 -49.71 -12.74
CA GLU A 11 44.16 -48.28 -12.67
C GLU A 11 44.74 -47.73 -11.38
N THR A 12 45.78 -46.92 -11.48
CA THR A 12 46.23 -46.05 -10.39
C THR A 12 45.21 -44.94 -10.25
N VAL A 13 44.29 -45.10 -9.29
CA VAL A 13 43.46 -43.98 -8.80
C VAL A 13 44.44 -42.96 -8.20
N GLN A 14 44.79 -41.93 -8.97
CA GLN A 14 45.44 -40.76 -8.40
C GLN A 14 44.40 -40.12 -7.48
N LEU A 15 44.58 -40.27 -6.18
CA LEU A 15 43.89 -39.45 -5.17
C LEU A 15 44.32 -37.99 -5.42
N THR A 16 43.50 -37.24 -6.14
CA THR A 16 43.71 -35.81 -6.28
C THR A 16 43.65 -35.22 -4.88
N ARG A 17 44.77 -34.70 -4.41
CA ARG A 17 44.83 -34.02 -3.09
C ARG A 17 43.81 -32.87 -3.12
N ASP A 18 43.00 -32.79 -2.06
CA ASP A 18 42.06 -31.69 -1.94
C ASP A 18 42.80 -30.34 -1.97
N PRO A 19 42.53 -29.46 -2.96
CA PRO A 19 43.25 -28.20 -3.11
C PRO A 19 43.09 -27.27 -1.91
N LEU A 20 42.09 -27.48 -1.05
CA LEU A 20 41.80 -26.70 0.17
C LEU A 20 42.30 -27.37 1.45
N GLU A 21 43.08 -28.47 1.33
CA GLU A 21 43.65 -29.16 2.51
C GLU A 21 44.61 -28.23 3.26
N ASN A 22 44.48 -28.16 4.60
CA ASN A 22 45.25 -27.31 5.51
C ASN A 22 45.05 -25.79 5.33
N MET A 23 43.93 -25.36 4.76
CA MET A 23 43.53 -23.96 4.74
C MET A 23 43.15 -23.53 6.14
N VAL A 24 43.66 -22.36 6.59
CA VAL A 24 43.49 -21.84 7.96
C VAL A 24 42.74 -20.51 8.01
N ALA A 25 42.64 -19.79 6.90
CA ALA A 25 41.88 -18.55 6.79
C ALA A 25 41.43 -18.27 5.35
N LEU A 26 40.38 -17.46 5.23
CA LEU A 26 39.83 -16.94 3.99
C LEU A 26 39.85 -15.41 4.01
N ASP A 27 40.12 -14.79 2.86
CA ASP A 27 40.02 -13.36 2.64
C ASP A 27 39.33 -13.08 1.30
N ILE A 28 38.60 -11.96 1.21
CA ILE A 28 37.95 -11.47 -0.04
C ILE A 28 38.65 -10.22 -0.51
N SER A 29 38.88 -10.10 -1.79
CA SER A 29 39.46 -8.90 -2.45
C SER A 29 38.65 -8.58 -3.71
N PRO A 30 38.34 -7.31 -4.00
CA PRO A 30 38.56 -6.14 -3.15
C PRO A 30 37.61 -6.14 -1.92
N GLY A 31 38.05 -5.53 -0.81
CA GLY A 31 37.20 -5.22 0.33
C GLY A 31 36.42 -3.93 0.12
N ASP A 32 35.30 -3.77 0.84
CA ASP A 32 34.48 -2.53 0.91
C ASP A 32 34.26 -1.86 -0.46
N SER A 33 33.66 -2.59 -1.36
CA SER A 33 33.54 -2.20 -2.77
C SER A 33 32.31 -1.37 -3.06
N THR A 34 32.39 -0.52 -4.09
CA THR A 34 31.25 0.29 -4.57
C THR A 34 31.12 0.13 -6.09
N ILE A 35 29.88 -0.16 -6.53
CA ILE A 35 29.48 -0.10 -7.93
C ILE A 35 28.58 1.13 -8.10
N LYS A 36 28.87 1.99 -9.08
CA LYS A 36 28.06 3.14 -9.42
C LYS A 36 27.38 2.94 -10.77
N LEU A 37 26.04 2.95 -10.76
CA LEU A 37 25.19 2.85 -11.95
C LEU A 37 24.83 4.26 -12.41
N THR A 38 25.32 4.69 -13.55
CA THR A 38 25.09 6.02 -14.12
C THR A 38 24.11 6.02 -15.27
N ASP A 39 23.78 4.85 -15.81
CA ASP A 39 22.75 4.63 -16.83
C ASP A 39 21.95 3.37 -16.47
N LEU A 40 20.64 3.52 -16.32
CA LEU A 40 19.74 2.41 -16.02
C LEU A 40 19.41 1.55 -17.25
N ALA A 41 19.72 2.02 -18.45
CA ALA A 41 19.52 1.28 -19.70
C ALA A 41 20.73 0.42 -20.09
N GLU A 42 21.92 0.68 -19.55
CA GLU A 42 23.10 -0.12 -19.84
C GLU A 42 23.07 -1.46 -19.12
N PRO A 43 23.16 -2.58 -19.83
CA PRO A 43 23.23 -3.89 -19.19
C PRO A 43 24.63 -4.12 -18.58
N HIS A 44 24.68 -4.65 -17.35
CA HIS A 44 25.83 -5.31 -16.74
C HIS A 44 26.99 -4.42 -16.24
N HIS A 45 26.77 -3.77 -15.12
CA HIS A 45 27.88 -3.34 -14.29
C HIS A 45 28.39 -4.55 -13.48
N THR A 46 29.62 -4.95 -13.71
CA THR A 46 30.20 -6.12 -13.05
C THR A 46 31.39 -5.75 -12.18
N LEU A 47 31.62 -6.53 -11.13
CA LEU A 47 32.79 -6.43 -10.25
C LEU A 47 33.35 -7.83 -10.01
N GLN A 48 34.63 -8.01 -10.30
CA GLN A 48 35.34 -9.27 -10.03
C GLN A 48 35.83 -9.28 -8.61
N PHE A 49 35.37 -10.25 -7.80
CA PHE A 49 35.93 -10.58 -6.51
C PHE A 49 36.85 -11.77 -6.61
N LEU A 50 37.88 -11.82 -5.75
CA LEU A 50 38.83 -12.92 -5.61
C LEU A 50 38.76 -13.45 -4.18
N ALA A 51 38.76 -14.77 -4.04
CA ALA A 51 38.88 -15.47 -2.76
C ALA A 51 40.32 -15.94 -2.56
N MET A 52 40.96 -15.49 -1.50
CA MET A 52 42.33 -15.84 -1.14
C MET A 52 42.34 -16.75 0.09
N GLY A 53 42.83 -17.98 -0.09
CA GLY A 53 43.01 -18.94 1.02
C GLY A 53 44.43 -18.84 1.59
N ARG A 54 44.54 -18.68 2.92
CA ARG A 54 45.80 -18.81 3.64
C ARG A 54 45.94 -20.22 4.19
N PHE A 55 47.11 -20.84 3.99
CA PHE A 55 47.40 -22.23 4.34
C PHE A 55 48.38 -22.32 5.50
N ALA A 56 48.37 -23.47 6.22
CA ALA A 56 49.25 -23.72 7.36
C ALA A 56 50.75 -23.73 7.00
N ASP A 57 51.10 -23.91 5.71
CA ASP A 57 52.46 -23.79 5.20
C ASP A 57 52.94 -22.35 4.99
N GLY A 58 52.11 -21.35 5.34
CA GLY A 58 52.37 -19.93 5.16
C GLY A 58 52.07 -19.39 3.78
N THR A 59 51.62 -20.21 2.83
CA THR A 59 51.29 -19.76 1.46
C THR A 59 49.87 -19.15 1.41
N THR A 60 49.71 -18.18 0.49
CA THR A 60 48.38 -17.64 0.11
C THR A 60 48.13 -18.02 -1.35
N ARG A 61 46.95 -18.54 -1.66
CA ARG A 61 46.58 -19.00 -2.99
C ARG A 61 45.23 -18.45 -3.39
N ASP A 62 45.04 -18.18 -4.68
CA ASP A 62 43.75 -17.88 -5.28
C ASP A 62 42.89 -19.14 -5.30
N ILE A 63 41.76 -19.12 -4.58
CA ILE A 63 40.80 -20.20 -4.48
C ILE A 63 39.41 -19.77 -4.96
N THR A 64 39.33 -18.67 -5.70
CA THR A 64 38.09 -18.07 -6.24
C THR A 64 37.13 -19.10 -6.86
N PRO A 65 37.58 -20.10 -7.67
CA PRO A 65 36.70 -21.11 -8.25
C PRO A 65 36.35 -22.27 -7.30
N LEU A 66 36.87 -22.26 -6.08
CA LEU A 66 36.73 -23.36 -5.11
C LEU A 66 35.86 -23.00 -3.89
N VAL A 67 35.33 -21.79 -3.86
CA VAL A 67 34.47 -21.29 -2.79
C VAL A 67 33.03 -21.10 -3.27
N THR A 68 32.06 -21.11 -2.35
CA THR A 68 30.69 -20.72 -2.62
C THR A 68 30.54 -19.22 -2.36
N TRP A 69 30.08 -18.48 -3.37
CA TRP A 69 29.82 -17.05 -3.28
C TRP A 69 28.36 -16.78 -2.96
N SER A 70 28.09 -15.83 -2.10
CA SER A 70 26.73 -15.38 -1.77
C SER A 70 26.68 -13.88 -1.50
N VAL A 71 25.50 -13.30 -1.70
CA VAL A 71 25.14 -11.92 -1.34
C VAL A 71 23.85 -11.96 -0.54
N ASP A 72 23.77 -11.22 0.54
CA ASP A 72 22.61 -11.22 1.45
C ASP A 72 21.42 -10.41 0.92
N ASN A 73 21.64 -9.54 -0.07
CA ASN A 73 20.59 -8.79 -0.77
C ASN A 73 20.66 -9.03 -2.29
N GLY A 74 19.94 -10.03 -2.76
CA GLY A 74 19.88 -10.39 -4.19
C GLY A 74 19.21 -9.34 -5.09
N LEU A 75 18.52 -8.32 -4.54
CA LEU A 75 17.98 -7.21 -5.33
C LEU A 75 19.09 -6.31 -5.89
N LEU A 76 20.29 -6.31 -5.28
CA LEU A 76 21.43 -5.52 -5.74
C LEU A 76 22.20 -6.20 -6.86
N GLY A 77 22.04 -7.51 -7.04
CA GLY A 77 22.74 -8.31 -8.06
C GLY A 77 23.01 -9.73 -7.58
N GLU A 78 23.75 -10.46 -8.40
CA GLU A 78 24.04 -11.88 -8.18
C GLU A 78 25.44 -12.30 -8.65
N PHE A 79 25.90 -13.45 -8.16
CA PHE A 79 27.08 -14.15 -8.66
C PHE A 79 26.65 -15.22 -9.69
N ASP A 80 27.39 -15.34 -10.78
CA ASP A 80 27.22 -16.45 -11.74
C ASP A 80 27.74 -17.74 -11.13
N GLU A 81 26.87 -18.53 -10.52
CA GLU A 81 27.22 -19.82 -9.90
C GLU A 81 27.46 -20.95 -10.92
N MET A 82 26.90 -20.84 -12.11
CA MET A 82 26.96 -21.90 -13.13
C MET A 82 28.00 -21.65 -14.25
N GLY A 83 28.59 -20.47 -14.29
CA GLY A 83 29.49 -20.02 -15.33
C GLY A 83 30.98 -20.25 -15.02
N ARG A 84 31.84 -19.89 -15.99
CA ARG A 84 33.29 -19.91 -15.83
C ARG A 84 33.87 -18.70 -15.10
N SER A 85 33.01 -17.79 -14.67
CA SER A 85 33.38 -16.50 -14.09
C SER A 85 33.13 -16.48 -12.59
N HIS A 86 33.70 -17.45 -11.86
CA HIS A 86 33.63 -17.50 -10.42
C HIS A 86 34.04 -16.17 -9.79
N GLY A 87 33.27 -15.69 -8.81
CA GLY A 87 33.53 -14.42 -8.12
C GLY A 87 33.18 -13.18 -8.93
N LEU A 88 32.59 -13.30 -10.11
CA LEU A 88 32.08 -12.16 -10.87
C LEU A 88 30.67 -11.81 -10.35
N PHE A 89 30.55 -10.67 -9.70
CA PHE A 89 29.28 -10.10 -9.31
C PHE A 89 28.73 -9.26 -10.46
N THR A 90 27.46 -9.43 -10.79
CA THR A 90 26.73 -8.61 -11.76
C THR A 90 25.68 -7.80 -11.02
N ALA A 91 25.81 -6.48 -11.04
CA ALA A 91 24.86 -5.59 -10.40
C ALA A 91 23.51 -5.58 -11.14
N SER A 92 22.43 -5.56 -10.38
CA SER A 92 21.07 -5.37 -10.87
C SER A 92 20.74 -3.87 -10.91
N HIS A 93 19.78 -3.48 -11.78
CA HIS A 93 19.19 -2.15 -11.78
C HIS A 93 17.89 -2.09 -10.94
N ALA A 94 17.59 -3.13 -10.16
CA ALA A 94 16.34 -3.23 -9.42
C ALA A 94 16.34 -2.46 -8.09
N ALA A 95 17.52 -2.16 -7.53
CA ALA A 95 17.67 -1.41 -6.28
C ALA A 95 19.06 -0.79 -6.15
N ALA A 96 19.17 0.27 -5.36
CA ALA A 96 20.39 0.76 -4.75
C ALA A 96 20.46 0.36 -3.27
N GLY A 97 21.66 0.19 -2.71
CA GLY A 97 21.77 -0.22 -1.32
C GLY A 97 23.12 -0.78 -0.93
N ARG A 98 23.15 -1.38 0.25
CA ARG A 98 24.32 -2.08 0.78
C ARG A 98 24.00 -3.55 0.96
N ALA A 99 24.98 -4.37 0.68
CA ALA A 99 24.93 -5.82 0.85
C ALA A 99 26.23 -6.33 1.46
N LYS A 100 26.15 -7.52 2.04
CA LYS A 100 27.28 -8.30 2.48
C LYS A 100 27.54 -9.38 1.46
N VAL A 101 28.76 -9.42 0.94
CA VAL A 101 29.30 -10.50 0.12
C VAL A 101 30.00 -11.48 1.04
N SER A 102 29.66 -12.75 0.94
CA SER A 102 30.22 -13.82 1.76
C SER A 102 30.77 -14.95 0.89
N ILE A 103 31.86 -15.56 1.35
CA ILE A 103 32.40 -16.81 0.80
C ILE A 103 32.49 -17.86 1.89
N GLU A 104 32.25 -19.10 1.50
CA GLU A 104 32.41 -20.25 2.38
C GLU A 104 33.24 -21.34 1.71
N ALA A 105 34.19 -21.91 2.45
CA ALA A 105 34.91 -23.12 2.09
C ALA A 105 35.39 -23.86 3.35
N ARG A 106 35.16 -25.19 3.41
CA ARG A 106 35.58 -26.07 4.52
C ARG A 106 35.19 -25.56 5.92
N GLY A 107 34.03 -24.90 6.05
CA GLY A 107 33.54 -24.36 7.33
C GLY A 107 34.22 -23.04 7.76
N LEU A 108 35.10 -22.47 6.93
CA LEU A 108 35.60 -21.11 7.12
C LEU A 108 34.71 -20.15 6.32
N VAL A 109 34.45 -18.98 6.87
CA VAL A 109 33.64 -17.91 6.25
C VAL A 109 34.46 -16.63 6.23
N ALA A 110 34.42 -15.89 5.13
CA ALA A 110 34.89 -14.51 5.06
C ALA A 110 33.81 -13.62 4.44
N GLU A 111 33.78 -12.36 4.85
CA GLU A 111 32.75 -11.39 4.46
C GLU A 111 33.39 -10.07 4.09
N THR A 112 32.75 -9.35 3.16
CA THR A 112 33.08 -7.96 2.81
C THR A 112 31.81 -7.18 2.48
N SER A 113 31.87 -5.85 2.50
CA SER A 113 30.73 -5.00 2.13
C SER A 113 30.75 -4.67 0.64
N LEU A 114 29.55 -4.57 0.07
CA LEU A 114 29.28 -4.07 -1.27
C LEU A 114 28.23 -2.97 -1.20
N THR A 115 28.51 -1.83 -1.84
CA THR A 115 27.53 -0.75 -2.02
C THR A 115 27.20 -0.60 -3.49
N VAL A 116 25.92 -0.61 -3.85
CA VAL A 116 25.44 -0.25 -5.20
C VAL A 116 24.77 1.12 -5.10
N ILE A 117 25.33 2.09 -5.82
CA ILE A 117 24.83 3.47 -5.89
C ILE A 117 24.21 3.68 -7.27
N ILE A 118 23.02 4.24 -7.33
CA ILE A 118 22.41 4.74 -8.57
C ILE A 118 22.59 6.26 -8.59
N ASP A 119 23.24 6.77 -9.66
CA ASP A 119 23.42 8.20 -9.91
C ASP A 119 23.15 8.46 -11.40
N ALA A 120 21.86 8.63 -11.73
CA ALA A 120 21.38 8.63 -13.10
C ALA A 120 20.39 9.77 -13.37
N THR A 121 20.31 10.20 -14.63
CA THR A 121 19.30 11.15 -15.10
C THR A 121 18.49 10.51 -16.23
N ILE A 122 17.17 10.56 -16.10
CA ILE A 122 16.20 10.10 -17.08
C ILE A 122 15.58 11.31 -17.76
N ILE A 123 15.47 11.29 -19.08
CA ILE A 123 14.70 12.27 -19.84
C ILE A 123 13.32 11.67 -20.10
N ASP A 124 12.27 12.37 -19.66
CA ASP A 124 10.89 11.95 -19.90
C ASP A 124 10.59 11.92 -21.41
N PRO A 125 10.34 10.75 -22.01
CA PRO A 125 10.12 10.64 -23.44
C PRO A 125 8.79 11.24 -23.90
N VAL A 126 7.81 11.38 -23.00
CA VAL A 126 6.46 11.90 -23.32
C VAL A 126 6.45 13.42 -23.29
N PHE A 127 7.08 14.00 -22.29
CA PHE A 127 7.16 15.44 -22.09
C PHE A 127 8.62 15.87 -21.89
N PRO A 128 9.47 15.78 -22.91
CA PRO A 128 10.86 16.18 -22.77
C PRO A 128 10.95 17.68 -22.43
N PRO A 129 11.98 18.09 -21.71
CA PRO A 129 12.21 19.52 -21.43
C PRO A 129 12.41 20.31 -22.75
N PRO A 130 12.08 21.61 -22.78
CA PRO A 130 12.11 22.43 -23.98
C PRO A 130 13.49 22.57 -24.63
N ALA A 131 14.58 22.43 -23.86
CA ALA A 131 15.96 22.50 -24.32
C ALA A 131 16.87 21.58 -23.53
N ALA A 132 17.96 21.15 -24.13
CA ALA A 132 19.02 20.40 -23.43
C ALA A 132 19.82 21.32 -22.48
N ASN A 133 20.44 20.71 -21.47
CA ASN A 133 21.39 21.37 -20.54
C ASN A 133 20.80 22.50 -19.68
N LEU A 134 19.52 22.43 -19.37
CA LEU A 134 18.85 23.41 -18.53
C LEU A 134 19.16 23.27 -17.02
N PHE A 135 19.71 22.11 -16.63
CA PHE A 135 20.01 21.77 -15.24
C PHE A 135 21.50 21.48 -15.01
N GLU A 136 22.38 22.17 -15.76
CA GLU A 136 23.82 22.00 -15.60
C GLU A 136 24.28 22.48 -14.21
N PRO A 137 25.28 21.81 -13.60
CA PRO A 137 25.75 22.13 -12.24
C PRO A 137 26.27 23.56 -12.06
N ALA A 138 26.67 24.23 -13.15
CA ALA A 138 27.15 25.62 -13.14
C ALA A 138 26.03 26.67 -13.04
N ILE A 139 24.75 26.28 -13.22
CA ILE A 139 23.60 27.19 -13.13
C ILE A 139 23.28 27.45 -11.66
N PRO A 140 23.10 28.72 -11.23
CA PRO A 140 22.80 29.04 -9.85
C PRO A 140 21.46 28.49 -9.38
N PHE A 141 21.40 28.00 -8.14
CA PHE A 141 20.20 27.53 -7.46
C PHE A 141 19.61 28.64 -6.59
N VAL A 142 18.28 28.76 -6.60
CA VAL A 142 17.49 29.64 -5.73
C VAL A 142 16.41 28.82 -5.04
N SER A 143 16.47 28.77 -3.71
CA SER A 143 15.49 28.08 -2.89
C SER A 143 14.48 29.05 -2.28
N GLY A 144 13.22 28.62 -2.18
CA GLY A 144 12.19 29.35 -1.45
C GLY A 144 11.72 30.66 -2.11
N ASP A 145 11.93 30.83 -3.42
CA ASP A 145 11.32 31.94 -4.14
C ASP A 145 9.79 31.77 -4.17
N PRO A 146 9.01 32.69 -3.59
CA PRO A 146 7.57 32.51 -3.43
C PRO A 146 6.79 32.54 -4.74
N VAL A 147 7.42 32.99 -5.84
CA VAL A 147 6.78 33.14 -7.16
C VAL A 147 7.28 32.07 -8.14
N ARG A 148 8.57 31.77 -8.09
CA ARG A 148 9.26 30.95 -9.07
C ARG A 148 9.51 29.51 -8.61
N SER A 149 9.72 29.28 -7.28
CA SER A 149 9.96 27.92 -6.82
C SER A 149 8.74 27.02 -7.06
N PRO A 150 8.91 25.83 -7.65
CA PRO A 150 7.82 24.88 -7.79
C PRO A 150 7.38 24.36 -6.43
N THR A 151 6.17 23.81 -6.34
CA THR A 151 5.69 23.18 -5.10
C THR A 151 5.22 21.79 -5.40
N LEU A 152 5.91 20.76 -4.88
CA LEU A 152 5.48 19.38 -4.95
C LEU A 152 4.25 19.22 -4.06
N VAL A 153 3.10 18.87 -4.68
CA VAL A 153 1.78 18.79 -4.01
C VAL A 153 1.28 17.37 -3.84
N TYR A 154 1.87 16.41 -4.57
CA TYR A 154 1.62 14.98 -4.39
C TYR A 154 2.86 14.17 -4.82
N PRO A 155 3.29 13.17 -4.04
CA PRO A 155 2.74 12.72 -2.75
C PRO A 155 2.88 13.78 -1.65
N ALA A 156 2.18 13.56 -0.54
CA ALA A 156 2.33 14.38 0.66
C ALA A 156 3.60 13.97 1.43
N ASP A 157 4.16 14.90 2.20
CA ASP A 157 5.30 14.60 3.08
C ASP A 157 4.94 13.53 4.11
N GLY A 158 5.84 12.56 4.34
CA GLY A 158 5.60 11.41 5.22
C GLY A 158 4.62 10.37 4.67
N THR A 159 4.41 10.33 3.35
CA THR A 159 3.60 9.26 2.74
C THR A 159 4.34 7.93 2.84
N LEU A 160 3.67 6.94 3.46
CA LEU A 160 4.14 5.55 3.50
C LEU A 160 3.40 4.74 2.42
N PHE A 161 4.14 4.29 1.41
CA PHE A 161 3.61 3.48 0.32
C PHE A 161 3.75 1.99 0.61
N PRO A 162 2.85 1.13 0.09
CA PRO A 162 3.10 -0.30 0.07
C PRO A 162 4.13 -0.65 -1.00
N PRO A 163 4.92 -1.74 -0.80
CA PRO A 163 5.97 -2.14 -1.75
C PRO A 163 5.43 -2.61 -3.09
N ASN A 164 4.15 -3.00 -3.15
CA ASN A 164 3.46 -3.49 -4.34
C ASN A 164 2.65 -2.41 -5.09
N ILE A 165 2.80 -1.13 -4.75
CA ILE A 165 2.14 -0.07 -5.52
C ILE A 165 2.69 -0.01 -6.95
N VAL A 166 1.79 -0.06 -7.94
CA VAL A 166 2.19 -0.15 -9.35
C VAL A 166 2.92 1.09 -9.85
N SER A 167 2.48 2.27 -9.41
CA SER A 167 3.06 3.54 -9.81
C SER A 167 2.62 4.68 -8.90
N THR A 168 3.45 5.72 -8.82
CA THR A 168 3.14 6.98 -8.16
C THR A 168 3.15 8.10 -9.20
N LEU A 169 2.08 8.89 -9.24
CA LEU A 169 2.02 10.09 -10.07
C LEU A 169 2.47 11.29 -9.23
N PHE A 170 3.68 11.76 -9.46
CA PHE A 170 4.21 12.98 -8.84
C PHE A 170 3.59 14.21 -9.49
N GLN A 171 3.14 15.18 -8.70
CA GLN A 171 2.45 16.37 -9.20
C GLN A 171 2.95 17.63 -8.49
N TRP A 172 3.17 18.69 -9.21
CA TRP A 172 3.65 19.96 -8.65
C TRP A 172 3.02 21.19 -9.29
N GLN A 173 2.93 22.26 -8.54
CA GLN A 173 2.66 23.59 -9.06
C GLN A 173 3.95 24.11 -9.71
N ARG A 174 3.83 24.65 -10.92
CA ARG A 174 4.98 24.97 -11.79
C ARG A 174 5.88 26.09 -11.24
N GLY A 175 5.35 27.02 -10.45
CA GLY A 175 5.95 28.34 -10.28
C GLY A 175 5.80 29.18 -11.55
N SER A 176 5.92 30.50 -11.42
CA SER A 176 5.69 31.42 -12.54
C SER A 176 6.76 31.29 -13.61
N SER A 177 6.34 31.24 -14.87
CA SER A 177 7.18 31.25 -16.07
C SER A 177 8.16 30.08 -16.22
N ASN A 178 8.03 29.01 -15.44
CA ASN A 178 8.85 27.80 -15.60
C ASN A 178 8.22 26.88 -16.66
N ASP A 179 9.06 26.28 -17.50
CA ASP A 179 8.66 25.38 -18.58
C ASP A 179 9.50 24.08 -18.65
N ALA A 180 10.55 23.97 -17.83
CA ALA A 180 11.34 22.77 -17.66
C ALA A 180 11.47 22.44 -16.17
N PHE A 181 11.38 21.14 -15.87
CA PHE A 181 11.38 20.61 -14.50
C PHE A 181 12.31 19.43 -14.39
N ARG A 182 12.91 19.28 -13.22
CA ARG A 182 13.67 18.11 -12.78
C ARG A 182 13.10 17.66 -11.45
N ILE A 183 12.53 16.44 -11.39
CA ILE A 183 12.22 15.80 -10.10
C ILE A 183 13.44 14.99 -9.67
N VAL A 184 13.88 15.18 -8.44
CA VAL A 184 15.06 14.53 -7.86
C VAL A 184 14.61 13.58 -6.75
N PHE A 185 15.16 12.38 -6.73
CA PHE A 185 15.03 11.37 -5.69
C PHE A 185 16.40 11.15 -5.07
N ASP A 186 16.54 11.47 -3.79
CA ASP A 186 17.83 11.49 -3.12
C ASP A 186 17.83 10.67 -1.81
N SER A 187 18.87 9.87 -1.64
CA SER A 187 19.23 9.16 -0.40
C SER A 187 20.74 8.93 -0.36
N GLU A 188 21.25 8.21 0.64
CA GLU A 188 22.69 7.88 0.71
C GLU A 188 23.20 7.06 -0.49
N VAL A 189 22.32 6.32 -1.16
CA VAL A 189 22.67 5.37 -2.24
C VAL A 189 21.92 5.65 -3.54
N LEU A 190 21.02 6.62 -3.57
CA LEU A 190 20.21 6.96 -4.73
C LEU A 190 20.32 8.47 -5.02
N HIS A 191 20.75 8.81 -6.22
CA HIS A 191 20.77 10.16 -6.78
C HIS A 191 20.15 10.09 -8.17
N LEU A 192 18.82 9.97 -8.20
CA LEU A 192 18.06 9.82 -9.45
C LEU A 192 17.34 11.12 -9.77
N ALA A 193 17.52 11.59 -11.01
CA ALA A 193 16.80 12.74 -11.54
C ALA A 193 15.95 12.36 -12.75
N VAL A 194 14.76 12.96 -12.89
CA VAL A 194 13.94 12.87 -14.10
C VAL A 194 13.65 14.26 -14.61
N GLU A 195 14.03 14.53 -15.87
CA GLU A 195 13.80 15.81 -16.53
C GLU A 195 12.55 15.74 -17.42
N THR A 196 11.64 16.72 -17.26
CA THR A 196 10.36 16.76 -17.96
C THR A 196 9.92 18.21 -18.25
N GLY A 197 9.09 18.40 -19.28
CA GLY A 197 8.38 19.67 -19.55
C GLY A 197 6.99 19.74 -18.94
N SER A 198 6.57 18.70 -18.21
CA SER A 198 5.24 18.61 -17.58
C SER A 198 5.24 19.18 -16.16
N ASP A 199 4.04 19.41 -15.59
CA ASP A 199 3.81 19.71 -14.18
C ASP A 199 3.49 18.46 -13.36
N ARG A 200 3.71 17.28 -13.94
CA ARG A 200 3.53 15.97 -13.35
C ARG A 200 4.39 14.95 -14.06
N TRP A 201 4.71 13.89 -13.35
CA TRP A 201 5.42 12.75 -13.89
C TRP A 201 5.01 11.48 -13.18
N GLN A 202 4.83 10.40 -13.93
CA GLN A 202 4.44 9.10 -13.40
C GLN A 202 5.59 8.11 -13.54
N ALA A 203 6.00 7.53 -12.41
CA ALA A 203 6.95 6.44 -12.42
C ALA A 203 6.35 5.23 -13.16
N ASP A 204 7.11 4.61 -14.03
CA ASP A 204 6.73 3.30 -14.57
C ASP A 204 6.91 2.21 -13.49
N SER A 205 6.44 1.00 -13.79
CA SER A 205 6.44 -0.10 -12.81
C SER A 205 7.84 -0.55 -12.40
N ASP A 206 8.85 -0.41 -13.28
CA ASP A 206 10.21 -0.83 -12.99
C ASP A 206 10.90 0.17 -12.08
N LEU A 207 10.75 1.45 -12.39
CA LEU A 207 11.27 2.52 -11.55
C LEU A 207 10.55 2.62 -10.21
N GLN A 208 9.24 2.37 -10.18
CA GLN A 208 8.49 2.30 -8.92
C GLN A 208 9.03 1.19 -8.01
N ARG A 209 9.33 0.01 -8.57
CA ARG A 209 9.96 -1.10 -7.83
C ARG A 209 11.36 -0.76 -7.35
N LEU A 210 12.16 -0.09 -8.19
CA LEU A 210 13.49 0.39 -7.80
C LEU A 210 13.40 1.34 -6.61
N LEU A 211 12.51 2.34 -6.65
CA LEU A 211 12.29 3.27 -5.54
C LEU A 211 11.87 2.53 -4.27
N ALA A 212 10.91 1.61 -4.38
CA ALA A 212 10.43 0.83 -3.24
C ALA A 212 11.54 -0.04 -2.63
N ALA A 213 12.29 -0.78 -3.47
CA ALA A 213 13.36 -1.66 -3.01
C ALA A 213 14.53 -0.88 -2.36
N THR A 214 14.84 0.30 -2.88
CA THR A 214 15.90 1.18 -2.35
C THR A 214 15.46 1.80 -1.01
N ALA A 215 14.20 2.22 -0.89
CA ALA A 215 13.68 2.89 0.30
C ALA A 215 13.52 1.98 1.52
N ILE A 216 13.61 0.65 1.38
CA ILE A 216 13.60 -0.29 2.52
C ILE A 216 14.72 0.03 3.53
N THR A 217 15.85 0.54 3.06
CA THR A 217 17.03 0.83 3.90
C THR A 217 17.07 2.26 4.42
N ALA A 218 16.47 3.21 3.72
CA ALA A 218 16.42 4.63 4.10
C ALA A 218 15.30 5.36 3.34
N PRO A 219 14.59 6.31 3.97
CA PRO A 219 13.61 7.15 3.30
C PRO A 219 14.20 7.87 2.09
N ILE A 220 13.40 8.04 1.04
CA ILE A 220 13.79 8.80 -0.15
C ILE A 220 13.24 10.23 -0.01
N ARG A 221 14.12 11.19 -0.11
CA ARG A 221 13.77 12.61 -0.21
C ARG A 221 13.52 12.95 -1.68
N SER A 222 12.38 13.56 -1.98
CA SER A 222 12.06 14.06 -3.31
C SER A 222 11.85 15.54 -3.31
N GLU A 223 12.36 16.23 -4.34
CA GLU A 223 12.13 17.65 -4.58
C GLU A 223 11.95 17.92 -6.07
N VAL A 224 11.34 19.04 -6.41
CA VAL A 224 11.23 19.50 -7.80
C VAL A 224 12.05 20.76 -7.98
N GLN A 225 12.87 20.75 -9.00
CA GLN A 225 13.64 21.89 -9.50
C GLN A 225 12.99 22.39 -10.79
N ALA A 226 12.96 23.69 -11.02
CA ALA A 226 12.34 24.28 -12.18
C ALA A 226 13.19 25.40 -12.78
N THR A 227 13.11 25.59 -14.09
CA THR A 227 13.74 26.70 -14.79
C THR A 227 12.87 27.17 -15.96
N ALA A 228 13.19 28.34 -16.50
CA ALA A 228 12.56 28.88 -17.72
C ALA A 228 13.58 28.87 -18.85
N SER A 229 13.32 28.11 -19.91
CA SER A 229 14.23 27.98 -21.06
C SER A 229 14.44 29.30 -21.83
N THR A 230 13.51 30.25 -21.71
CA THR A 230 13.52 31.51 -22.45
C THR A 230 14.05 32.70 -21.64
N ILE A 231 14.41 32.51 -20.36
CA ILE A 231 14.90 33.57 -19.47
C ILE A 231 16.42 33.47 -19.31
N ALA A 232 17.13 34.56 -19.58
CA ALA A 232 18.57 34.66 -19.41
C ALA A 232 18.94 35.75 -18.39
N PRO A 233 19.91 35.51 -17.50
CA PRO A 233 20.64 34.26 -17.31
C PRO A 233 19.75 33.14 -16.75
N PRO A 234 20.04 31.86 -17.04
CA PRO A 234 19.29 30.75 -16.48
C PRO A 234 19.49 30.65 -14.97
N MET A 235 18.42 30.29 -14.26
CA MET A 235 18.43 30.03 -12.81
C MET A 235 17.55 28.83 -12.51
N ILE A 236 17.99 28.00 -11.60
CA ILE A 236 17.24 26.83 -11.14
C ILE A 236 16.54 27.18 -9.83
N TYR A 237 15.21 27.09 -9.82
CA TYR A 237 14.38 27.34 -8.65
C TYR A 237 14.04 26.03 -7.98
N VAL A 238 14.44 25.89 -6.72
CA VAL A 238 14.23 24.68 -5.92
C VAL A 238 12.95 24.80 -5.12
N GLY A 239 12.09 23.78 -5.21
CA GLY A 239 10.84 23.69 -4.49
C GLY A 239 10.97 23.16 -3.06
N ASN A 240 9.82 22.82 -2.47
CA ASN A 240 9.79 22.05 -1.24
C ASN A 240 10.25 20.62 -1.51
N HIS A 241 10.68 19.95 -0.46
CA HIS A 241 10.93 18.51 -0.48
C HIS A 241 9.82 17.76 0.28
N VAL A 242 9.64 16.51 -0.07
CA VAL A 242 8.82 15.54 0.65
C VAL A 242 9.64 14.29 0.89
N THR A 243 9.39 13.63 2.00
CA THR A 243 9.97 12.34 2.36
C THR A 243 8.97 11.24 2.03
N MET A 244 9.43 10.22 1.34
CA MET A 244 8.65 9.02 1.01
C MET A 244 9.29 7.83 1.67
N GLU A 245 8.43 6.97 2.19
CA GLU A 245 8.81 5.69 2.80
C GLU A 245 8.04 4.56 2.13
N PHE A 246 8.58 3.35 2.20
CA PHE A 246 7.91 2.15 1.74
C PHE A 246 7.87 1.13 2.88
N ALA A 247 6.68 0.57 3.10
CA ALA A 247 6.48 -0.48 4.07
C ALA A 247 7.14 -1.79 3.61
N LEU A 248 7.45 -2.67 4.54
CA LEU A 248 7.91 -4.03 4.24
C LEU A 248 6.75 -4.95 3.84
N ASP A 249 5.56 -4.66 4.33
CA ASP A 249 4.34 -5.43 4.12
C ASP A 249 3.43 -4.76 3.09
N ALA A 250 2.73 -5.58 2.31
CA ALA A 250 1.80 -5.14 1.29
C ALA A 250 0.34 -5.38 1.75
N PRO A 251 -0.61 -4.47 1.42
CA PRO A 251 -2.03 -4.78 1.53
C PRO A 251 -2.44 -5.84 0.50
N PRO A 252 -3.63 -6.46 0.65
CA PRO A 252 -4.20 -7.33 -0.37
C PRO A 252 -4.29 -6.63 -1.72
N LYS A 253 -4.25 -7.43 -2.79
CA LYS A 253 -4.26 -6.90 -4.17
C LYS A 253 -5.57 -6.27 -4.58
N LEU A 254 -6.69 -6.70 -3.98
CA LEU A 254 -8.03 -6.39 -4.46
C LEU A 254 -8.80 -5.50 -3.50
N LEU A 255 -9.36 -4.45 -4.07
CA LEU A 255 -10.30 -3.53 -3.44
C LEU A 255 -11.54 -3.39 -4.31
N TYR A 256 -12.71 -3.62 -3.73
CA TYR A 256 -14.00 -3.32 -4.36
C TYR A 256 -14.45 -1.94 -3.88
N PHE A 257 -14.98 -1.14 -4.79
CA PHE A 257 -15.48 0.20 -4.47
C PHE A 257 -16.60 0.59 -5.42
N TRP A 258 -17.53 1.41 -4.95
CA TRP A 258 -18.58 1.95 -5.80
C TRP A 258 -18.08 3.15 -6.60
N SER A 259 -18.47 3.25 -7.87
CA SER A 259 -18.12 4.37 -8.73
C SER A 259 -19.35 5.00 -9.41
N ALA A 260 -19.43 6.33 -9.35
CA ALA A 260 -20.51 7.08 -10.00
C ALA A 260 -20.43 7.03 -11.55
N ALA A 261 -19.27 6.71 -12.13
CA ALA A 261 -19.15 6.58 -13.59
C ALA A 261 -20.02 5.44 -14.15
N THR A 262 -20.16 4.37 -13.39
CA THR A 262 -20.85 3.15 -13.82
C THR A 262 -22.11 2.86 -13.00
N ASN A 263 -22.39 3.63 -11.95
CA ASN A 263 -23.40 3.33 -10.93
C ASN A 263 -23.28 1.91 -10.39
N GLY A 264 -22.07 1.42 -10.22
CA GLY A 264 -21.81 0.03 -9.85
C GLY A 264 -20.50 -0.14 -9.09
N ILE A 265 -20.22 -1.40 -8.73
CA ILE A 265 -19.05 -1.79 -7.98
C ILE A 265 -17.90 -1.99 -8.98
N MET A 266 -16.81 -1.29 -8.75
CA MET A 266 -15.55 -1.46 -9.48
C MET A 266 -14.63 -2.36 -8.67
N ARG A 267 -13.77 -3.07 -9.37
CA ARG A 267 -12.70 -3.89 -8.80
C ARG A 267 -11.35 -3.36 -9.27
N GLY A 268 -10.45 -3.18 -8.36
CA GLY A 268 -9.08 -2.75 -8.64
C GLY A 268 -8.21 -2.90 -7.40
N GLY A 269 -6.99 -2.40 -7.44
CA GLY A 269 -6.07 -2.48 -6.31
C GLY A 269 -4.85 -1.60 -6.48
N VAL A 270 -3.94 -1.70 -5.52
CA VAL A 270 -2.70 -0.91 -5.52
C VAL A 270 -1.73 -1.32 -6.63
N GLU A 271 -1.83 -2.55 -7.13
CA GLU A 271 -0.99 -3.10 -8.20
C GLU A 271 -1.53 -2.78 -9.61
N GLU A 272 -2.70 -2.15 -9.73
CA GLU A 272 -3.35 -1.85 -11.00
C GLU A 272 -3.26 -0.36 -11.33
N SER A 273 -2.84 -0.04 -12.56
CA SER A 273 -2.70 1.34 -13.06
C SER A 273 -3.92 1.85 -13.83
N SER A 274 -4.88 0.98 -14.14
CA SER A 274 -6.07 1.30 -14.92
C SER A 274 -7.32 1.30 -14.06
N SER A 275 -8.37 1.98 -14.52
CA SER A 275 -9.71 1.93 -13.91
C SER A 275 -10.14 0.51 -13.66
N GLY A 276 -10.64 0.24 -12.47
CA GLY A 276 -11.12 -1.07 -12.06
C GLY A 276 -12.24 -1.59 -12.97
N LYS A 277 -12.42 -2.90 -13.00
CA LYS A 277 -13.49 -3.54 -13.78
C LYS A 277 -14.82 -3.44 -13.04
N LEU A 278 -15.91 -3.17 -13.78
CA LEU A 278 -17.28 -3.21 -13.25
C LEU A 278 -17.65 -4.63 -12.79
N TYR A 279 -18.26 -4.72 -11.60
CA TYR A 279 -18.69 -5.99 -11.04
C TYR A 279 -19.99 -5.85 -10.20
N PRO A 280 -21.01 -6.71 -10.36
CA PRO A 280 -21.26 -7.47 -11.60
C PRO A 280 -21.65 -6.54 -12.75
N GLN A 281 -21.54 -6.98 -13.98
CA GLN A 281 -22.05 -6.20 -15.11
C GLN A 281 -23.57 -6.13 -15.02
N SER A 282 -24.09 -4.92 -14.78
CA SER A 282 -25.52 -4.68 -14.63
C SER A 282 -25.92 -3.36 -15.28
N THR A 283 -27.11 -3.31 -15.86
CA THR A 283 -27.73 -2.07 -16.32
C THR A 283 -28.44 -1.31 -15.19
N LYS A 284 -28.53 -1.91 -14.01
CA LYS A 284 -29.15 -1.34 -12.81
C LYS A 284 -28.09 -0.82 -11.85
N CYS A 285 -28.45 0.13 -11.02
CA CYS A 285 -27.57 0.60 -9.96
C CYS A 285 -27.26 -0.53 -8.98
N VAL A 286 -25.97 -0.71 -8.65
CA VAL A 286 -25.50 -1.65 -7.65
C VAL A 286 -24.65 -0.86 -6.67
N GLY A 287 -25.02 -0.87 -5.38
CA GLY A 287 -24.34 -0.08 -4.35
C GLY A 287 -24.24 -0.79 -3.01
N CYS A 288 -23.80 -0.10 -1.98
CA CYS A 288 -23.76 -0.57 -0.59
C CYS A 288 -23.35 -2.04 -0.47
N HIS A 289 -22.09 -2.36 -0.78
CA HIS A 289 -21.61 -3.74 -0.84
C HIS A 289 -20.74 -4.10 0.37
N THR A 290 -20.62 -5.40 0.63
CA THR A 290 -19.70 -5.99 1.62
C THR A 290 -19.29 -7.40 1.17
N VAL A 291 -18.10 -7.82 1.57
CA VAL A 291 -17.52 -9.14 1.26
C VAL A 291 -17.43 -9.94 2.56
N SER A 292 -17.69 -11.25 2.52
CA SER A 292 -17.43 -12.15 3.65
C SER A 292 -15.94 -12.23 3.95
N ARG A 293 -15.55 -12.50 5.20
CA ARG A 293 -14.13 -12.51 5.60
C ARG A 293 -13.29 -13.55 4.89
N ASP A 294 -13.90 -14.68 4.51
CA ASP A 294 -13.26 -15.73 3.72
C ASP A 294 -13.21 -15.41 2.21
N GLY A 295 -13.78 -14.28 1.80
CA GLY A 295 -13.87 -13.87 0.41
C GLY A 295 -14.83 -14.73 -0.44
N ALA A 296 -15.65 -15.60 0.16
CA ALA A 296 -16.50 -16.53 -0.58
C ALA A 296 -17.78 -15.88 -1.11
N GLN A 297 -18.24 -14.79 -0.49
CA GLN A 297 -19.54 -14.18 -0.78
C GLN A 297 -19.45 -12.66 -0.87
N LEU A 298 -20.17 -12.06 -1.80
CA LEU A 298 -20.36 -10.62 -1.95
C LEU A 298 -21.85 -10.29 -1.82
N ALA A 299 -22.21 -9.45 -0.85
CA ALA A 299 -23.55 -8.89 -0.72
C ALA A 299 -23.58 -7.45 -1.25
N MET A 300 -24.65 -7.09 -1.94
CA MET A 300 -24.81 -5.76 -2.54
C MET A 300 -26.27 -5.31 -2.56
N GLY A 301 -26.48 -4.01 -2.51
CA GLY A 301 -27.77 -3.39 -2.81
C GLY A 301 -27.98 -3.33 -4.32
N TYR A 302 -29.07 -3.90 -4.81
CA TYR A 302 -29.40 -4.01 -6.21
C TYR A 302 -30.69 -3.26 -6.52
N ASP A 303 -30.70 -2.51 -7.62
CA ASP A 303 -31.79 -1.60 -8.01
C ASP A 303 -31.99 -0.45 -6.98
N ASN A 304 -32.48 0.70 -7.36
CA ASN A 304 -32.28 1.89 -6.56
C ASN A 304 -33.48 2.79 -6.27
N ALA A 305 -34.68 2.36 -6.47
CA ALA A 305 -35.79 3.28 -6.21
C ALA A 305 -36.99 2.60 -5.49
N PRO A 306 -37.39 3.11 -4.35
CA PRO A 306 -36.73 3.99 -3.36
C PRO A 306 -35.87 3.20 -2.34
N THR A 307 -35.78 1.87 -2.45
CA THR A 307 -35.01 0.97 -1.61
C THR A 307 -34.21 0.01 -2.46
N THR A 308 -32.93 -0.24 -2.09
CA THR A 308 -32.13 -1.27 -2.72
C THR A 308 -32.48 -2.64 -2.16
N ASP A 309 -32.60 -3.65 -3.03
CA ASP A 309 -32.87 -5.02 -2.65
C ASP A 309 -31.56 -5.79 -2.39
N LEU A 310 -31.52 -6.65 -1.37
CA LEU A 310 -30.37 -7.50 -1.10
C LEU A 310 -30.18 -8.52 -2.22
N LEU A 311 -29.03 -8.50 -2.87
CA LEU A 311 -28.50 -9.51 -3.77
C LEU A 311 -27.20 -10.06 -3.20
N THR A 312 -27.00 -11.38 -3.19
CA THR A 312 -25.70 -11.97 -2.87
C THR A 312 -25.25 -12.95 -3.93
N ILE A 313 -23.94 -13.02 -4.13
CA ILE A 313 -23.30 -13.90 -5.10
C ILE A 313 -22.11 -14.61 -4.45
N ASP A 314 -21.75 -15.76 -4.99
CA ASP A 314 -20.52 -16.47 -4.63
C ASP A 314 -19.31 -15.97 -5.45
N ALA A 315 -18.13 -16.46 -5.13
CA ALA A 315 -16.88 -16.09 -5.82
C ALA A 315 -16.88 -16.49 -7.31
N GLY A 316 -17.68 -17.46 -7.71
CA GLY A 316 -17.88 -17.87 -9.11
C GLY A 316 -18.90 -17.02 -9.87
N GLY A 317 -19.49 -16.00 -9.24
CA GLY A 317 -20.53 -15.13 -9.81
C GLY A 317 -21.95 -15.74 -9.78
N GLY A 318 -22.11 -16.90 -9.15
CA GLY A 318 -23.41 -17.56 -8.97
C GLY A 318 -24.26 -16.81 -7.94
N THR A 319 -25.55 -16.57 -8.24
CA THR A 319 -26.47 -15.94 -7.30
C THR A 319 -26.79 -16.90 -6.15
N ILE A 320 -26.50 -16.47 -4.91
CA ILE A 320 -26.87 -17.17 -3.67
C ILE A 320 -28.26 -16.71 -3.22
N ILE A 321 -28.42 -15.41 -2.95
CA ILE A 321 -29.68 -14.80 -2.56
C ILE A 321 -30.13 -13.87 -3.68
N PRO A 322 -31.22 -14.17 -4.40
CA PRO A 322 -31.74 -13.30 -5.45
C PRO A 322 -32.35 -12.02 -4.87
N ALA A 323 -32.21 -10.91 -5.59
CA ALA A 323 -32.79 -9.62 -5.21
C ALA A 323 -34.32 -9.73 -4.99
N SER A 324 -34.81 -9.12 -3.92
CA SER A 324 -36.23 -9.14 -3.58
C SER A 324 -36.61 -7.93 -2.73
N THR A 325 -37.71 -7.29 -3.08
CA THR A 325 -38.29 -6.16 -2.32
C THR A 325 -38.63 -6.50 -0.87
N THR A 326 -38.72 -7.78 -0.52
CA THR A 326 -38.93 -8.22 0.87
C THR A 326 -37.65 -8.20 1.72
N ARG A 327 -36.50 -8.03 1.09
CA ARG A 327 -35.18 -7.95 1.74
C ARG A 327 -34.46 -6.65 1.36
N PRO A 328 -34.98 -5.49 1.80
CA PRO A 328 -34.32 -4.22 1.53
C PRO A 328 -32.98 -4.14 2.27
N MET A 329 -31.95 -3.61 1.60
CA MET A 329 -30.60 -3.46 2.12
C MET A 329 -30.16 -2.00 2.05
N GLY A 330 -29.65 -1.47 3.17
CA GLY A 330 -28.82 -0.26 3.20
C GLY A 330 -27.35 -0.64 3.39
N TRP A 331 -27.01 -1.13 4.58
CA TRP A 331 -25.65 -1.57 4.94
C TRP A 331 -25.67 -2.99 5.45
N ALA A 332 -24.58 -3.73 5.30
CA ALA A 332 -24.53 -5.10 5.77
C ALA A 332 -23.12 -5.51 6.21
N THR A 333 -23.07 -6.59 7.00
CA THR A 333 -21.85 -7.29 7.39
C THR A 333 -22.11 -8.79 7.50
N TYR A 334 -21.16 -9.61 7.07
CA TYR A 334 -21.19 -11.05 7.29
C TYR A 334 -20.67 -11.40 8.68
N SER A 335 -21.22 -12.47 9.29
CA SER A 335 -20.57 -13.10 10.43
C SER A 335 -19.19 -13.65 10.03
N PRO A 336 -18.23 -13.79 10.99
CA PRO A 336 -16.87 -14.24 10.65
C PRO A 336 -16.81 -15.60 9.94
N ASP A 337 -17.77 -16.48 10.22
CA ASP A 337 -17.93 -17.80 9.61
C ASP A 337 -18.66 -17.79 8.25
N GLY A 338 -19.07 -16.60 7.76
CA GLY A 338 -19.80 -16.45 6.50
C GLY A 338 -21.24 -16.96 6.49
N ASN A 339 -21.74 -17.55 7.59
CA ASN A 339 -23.05 -18.22 7.62
C ASN A 339 -24.24 -17.29 7.86
N LYS A 340 -23.99 -16.09 8.39
CA LYS A 340 -25.03 -15.11 8.68
C LYS A 340 -24.73 -13.78 8.03
N LEU A 341 -25.78 -13.08 7.61
CA LEU A 341 -25.68 -11.74 7.04
C LEU A 341 -26.59 -10.80 7.85
N LEU A 342 -25.96 -9.82 8.52
CA LEU A 342 -26.66 -8.77 9.25
C LEU A 342 -26.84 -7.57 8.34
N VAL A 343 -28.10 -7.18 8.10
CA VAL A 343 -28.49 -6.10 7.19
C VAL A 343 -29.14 -4.97 8.00
N ALA A 344 -28.66 -3.75 7.78
CA ALA A 344 -29.28 -2.53 8.25
C ALA A 344 -30.10 -1.87 7.13
N ASN A 345 -31.36 -1.54 7.42
CA ASN A 345 -32.20 -0.77 6.52
C ASN A 345 -32.99 0.26 7.33
N ASN A 346 -32.77 1.54 7.06
CA ASN A 346 -33.42 2.67 7.74
C ASN A 346 -33.45 2.50 9.28
N GLY A 347 -32.32 2.09 9.86
CA GLY A 347 -32.14 1.95 11.31
C GLY A 347 -32.64 0.65 11.93
N VAL A 348 -33.19 -0.27 11.14
CA VAL A 348 -33.59 -1.61 11.59
C VAL A 348 -32.53 -2.62 11.19
N LEU A 349 -32.06 -3.42 12.16
CA LEU A 349 -31.12 -4.51 11.91
C LEU A 349 -31.85 -5.84 11.80
N LYS A 350 -31.69 -6.54 10.66
CA LYS A 350 -32.24 -7.88 10.43
C LYS A 350 -31.13 -8.87 10.14
N LEU A 351 -31.20 -10.02 10.79
CA LEU A 351 -30.30 -11.13 10.59
C LEU A 351 -30.91 -12.12 9.59
N TYR A 352 -30.10 -12.53 8.63
CA TYR A 352 -30.45 -13.53 7.62
C TYR A 352 -29.46 -14.70 7.63
N ASP A 353 -29.90 -15.87 7.27
CA ASP A 353 -29.06 -16.96 6.84
C ASP A 353 -28.40 -16.57 5.50
N ALA A 354 -27.07 -16.59 5.44
CA ALA A 354 -26.33 -16.06 4.29
C ALA A 354 -26.42 -16.95 3.04
N HIS A 355 -26.82 -18.21 3.18
CA HIS A 355 -26.93 -19.17 2.07
C HIS A 355 -28.33 -19.29 1.50
N THR A 356 -29.36 -19.03 2.33
CA THR A 356 -30.76 -19.20 1.91
C THR A 356 -31.55 -17.90 1.82
N GLY A 357 -31.04 -16.83 2.48
CA GLY A 357 -31.78 -15.57 2.65
C GLY A 357 -32.96 -15.68 3.60
N GLY A 358 -33.06 -16.80 4.35
CA GLY A 358 -34.07 -17.00 5.39
C GLY A 358 -33.87 -16.03 6.55
N SER A 359 -34.97 -15.40 7.03
CA SER A 359 -34.89 -14.48 8.17
C SER A 359 -34.60 -15.24 9.47
N LEU A 360 -33.56 -14.82 10.18
CA LEU A 360 -33.19 -15.30 11.53
C LEU A 360 -33.66 -14.35 12.64
N GLY A 361 -34.36 -13.26 12.28
CA GLY A 361 -34.95 -12.33 13.22
C GLY A 361 -34.42 -10.90 13.11
N THR A 362 -34.91 -10.06 14.02
CA THR A 362 -34.51 -8.64 14.15
C THR A 362 -33.72 -8.47 15.43
N VAL A 363 -32.65 -7.69 15.39
CA VAL A 363 -31.83 -7.40 16.57
C VAL A 363 -32.65 -6.55 17.57
N PRO A 364 -32.79 -6.98 18.81
CA PRO A 364 -33.52 -6.23 19.83
C PRO A 364 -32.65 -5.08 20.36
N LEU A 365 -32.98 -3.83 20.03
CA LEU A 365 -32.22 -2.66 20.45
C LEU A 365 -32.78 -2.05 21.77
N GLY A 366 -33.86 -2.59 22.33
CA GLY A 366 -34.51 -2.06 23.54
C GLY A 366 -34.99 -0.64 23.37
N THR A 367 -34.62 0.23 24.31
CA THR A 367 -34.94 1.68 24.26
C THR A 367 -34.05 2.44 23.26
N MET A 368 -32.97 1.83 22.79
CA MET A 368 -32.05 2.36 21.77
C MET A 368 -32.61 2.07 20.37
N ARG A 369 -33.44 2.96 19.87
CA ARG A 369 -34.39 2.70 18.78
C ARG A 369 -33.79 2.29 17.44
N TYR A 370 -32.62 2.81 17.04
CA TYR A 370 -32.12 2.71 15.69
C TYR A 370 -30.64 2.41 15.66
N ALA A 371 -30.22 1.52 14.74
CA ALA A 371 -28.82 1.23 14.47
C ALA A 371 -28.53 1.08 12.97
N THR A 372 -27.36 1.51 12.54
CA THR A 372 -26.91 1.39 11.15
C THR A 372 -25.40 1.13 11.08
N HIS A 373 -24.84 0.94 9.89
CA HIS A 373 -23.42 0.67 9.64
C HIS A 373 -22.87 -0.48 10.49
N PRO A 374 -23.49 -1.67 10.45
CA PRO A 374 -23.03 -2.79 11.25
C PRO A 374 -21.66 -3.30 10.77
N ASP A 375 -20.83 -3.75 11.73
CA ASP A 375 -19.60 -4.48 11.46
C ASP A 375 -19.38 -5.57 12.51
N TRP A 376 -19.16 -6.81 12.08
CA TRP A 376 -19.02 -7.95 12.99
C TRP A 376 -17.58 -8.06 13.48
N SER A 377 -17.40 -8.30 14.80
CA SER A 377 -16.07 -8.56 15.36
C SER A 377 -15.46 -9.85 14.78
N PRO A 378 -14.13 -9.94 14.64
CA PRO A 378 -13.47 -11.13 14.07
C PRO A 378 -13.75 -12.44 14.81
N ASP A 379 -13.97 -12.35 16.13
CA ASP A 379 -14.29 -13.49 17.01
C ASP A 379 -15.78 -13.87 17.02
N GLY A 380 -16.62 -13.07 16.35
CA GLY A 380 -18.07 -13.29 16.30
C GLY A 380 -18.84 -12.91 17.58
N ALA A 381 -18.16 -12.42 18.61
CA ALA A 381 -18.77 -12.14 19.91
C ALA A 381 -19.55 -10.83 19.96
N TYR A 382 -19.28 -9.90 19.05
CA TYR A 382 -19.89 -8.57 19.03
C TYR A 382 -20.21 -8.09 17.61
N VAL A 383 -21.17 -7.17 17.52
CA VAL A 383 -21.41 -6.35 16.33
C VAL A 383 -21.28 -4.88 16.72
N ALA A 384 -20.36 -4.16 16.08
CA ALA A 384 -20.26 -2.70 16.20
C ALA A 384 -21.31 -2.02 15.31
N VAL A 385 -21.89 -0.93 15.78
CA VAL A 385 -22.93 -0.17 15.08
C VAL A 385 -22.84 1.32 15.37
N ALA A 386 -23.38 2.13 14.47
CA ALA A 386 -23.78 3.51 14.76
C ALA A 386 -25.20 3.48 15.34
N LEU A 387 -25.33 3.80 16.63
CA LEU A 387 -26.56 3.68 17.42
C LEU A 387 -27.13 5.06 17.76
N THR A 388 -28.41 5.30 17.50
CA THR A 388 -29.07 6.58 17.81
C THR A 388 -30.47 6.39 18.39
N THR A 389 -30.85 7.30 19.29
CA THR A 389 -32.18 7.32 19.91
C THR A 389 -33.01 8.52 19.45
N ILE A 390 -32.40 9.49 18.80
CA ILE A 390 -32.96 10.83 18.58
C ILE A 390 -33.68 10.93 17.25
N VAL A 391 -33.03 10.48 16.16
CA VAL A 391 -33.54 10.60 14.79
C VAL A 391 -33.44 9.26 14.12
N ALA A 392 -34.51 8.80 13.46
CA ALA A 392 -34.48 7.62 12.64
C ALA A 392 -33.50 7.84 11.47
N PRO A 393 -32.47 6.99 11.32
CA PRO A 393 -31.55 7.10 10.19
C PRO A 393 -32.23 6.69 8.90
N THR A 394 -31.75 7.26 7.80
CA THR A 394 -31.97 6.70 6.46
C THR A 394 -30.80 5.79 6.09
N ASN A 395 -30.89 5.09 4.97
CA ASN A 395 -29.73 4.35 4.47
C ASN A 395 -28.57 5.26 4.05
N MET A 396 -28.81 6.56 3.85
CA MET A 396 -27.80 7.53 3.43
C MET A 396 -27.31 8.44 4.57
N ASP A 397 -28.09 8.60 5.65
CA ASP A 397 -27.76 9.58 6.71
C ASP A 397 -28.10 9.10 8.10
N VAL A 398 -27.19 9.36 9.03
CA VAL A 398 -27.40 9.17 10.48
C VAL A 398 -26.95 10.43 11.23
N LYS A 399 -27.63 10.76 12.32
CA LYS A 399 -27.37 11.92 13.17
C LYS A 399 -27.34 11.53 14.63
N ALA A 400 -26.52 12.24 15.39
CA ALA A 400 -26.41 12.06 16.84
C ALA A 400 -26.11 10.61 17.25
N ALA A 401 -25.37 9.89 16.40
CA ALA A 401 -25.07 8.49 16.63
C ALA A 401 -23.86 8.33 17.55
N SER A 402 -23.94 7.31 18.40
CA SER A 402 -22.86 6.77 19.22
C SER A 402 -22.26 5.55 18.55
N ILE A 403 -20.97 5.29 18.74
CA ILE A 403 -20.41 3.96 18.45
C ILE A 403 -20.76 3.05 19.62
N ALA A 404 -21.44 1.96 19.31
CA ALA A 404 -21.80 0.91 20.26
C ALA A 404 -21.41 -0.45 19.75
N ARG A 405 -21.25 -1.43 20.64
CA ARG A 405 -21.15 -2.85 20.31
C ARG A 405 -22.32 -3.60 20.94
N ILE A 406 -22.83 -4.59 20.23
CA ILE A 406 -23.94 -5.44 20.67
C ILE A 406 -23.37 -6.84 20.87
N PRO A 407 -23.40 -7.41 22.10
CA PRO A 407 -22.97 -8.78 22.33
C PRO A 407 -23.82 -9.77 21.54
N TYR A 408 -23.20 -10.80 20.99
CA TYR A 408 -23.86 -11.88 20.29
C TYR A 408 -23.29 -13.23 20.71
N ASN A 409 -24.14 -14.14 21.09
CA ASN A 409 -23.76 -15.50 21.44
C ASN A 409 -24.80 -16.49 20.92
N ASP A 410 -24.46 -17.23 19.89
CA ASP A 410 -25.25 -18.31 19.28
C ASP A 410 -26.77 -18.02 19.15
N GLY A 411 -27.08 -16.95 18.44
CA GLY A 411 -28.47 -16.52 18.19
C GLY A 411 -29.06 -15.60 19.26
N THR A 412 -28.35 -15.39 20.37
CA THR A 412 -28.82 -14.52 21.47
C THR A 412 -28.11 -13.17 21.43
N TRP A 413 -28.88 -12.10 21.42
CA TRP A 413 -28.39 -10.73 21.45
C TRP A 413 -28.34 -10.16 22.86
N GLY A 414 -27.22 -9.55 23.25
CA GLY A 414 -27.08 -8.81 24.50
C GLY A 414 -27.55 -7.36 24.40
N THR A 415 -27.45 -6.64 25.51
CA THR A 415 -27.73 -5.20 25.53
C THR A 415 -26.62 -4.41 24.86
N PRO A 416 -26.94 -3.41 24.00
CA PRO A 416 -25.93 -2.56 23.40
C PRO A 416 -25.08 -1.81 24.44
N GLU A 417 -23.76 -1.82 24.26
CA GLU A 417 -22.75 -1.14 25.07
C GLU A 417 -22.21 0.06 24.31
N ILE A 418 -22.33 1.28 24.88
CA ILE A 418 -21.79 2.50 24.26
C ILE A 418 -20.28 2.56 24.48
N LEU A 419 -19.52 2.63 23.39
CA LEU A 419 -18.07 2.80 23.41
C LEU A 419 -17.67 4.27 23.26
N VAL A 420 -18.35 5.01 22.36
CA VAL A 420 -18.16 6.44 22.13
C VAL A 420 -19.52 7.11 22.06
N SER A 421 -19.78 8.04 22.97
CA SER A 421 -21.06 8.73 23.03
C SER A 421 -21.22 9.74 21.90
N GLY A 422 -22.41 9.79 21.31
CA GLY A 422 -22.82 10.76 20.30
C GLY A 422 -23.80 11.80 20.80
N SER A 423 -23.95 12.87 20.04
CA SER A 423 -24.92 13.95 20.26
C SER A 423 -25.24 14.67 18.95
N MET A 424 -26.12 15.64 18.97
CA MET A 424 -26.42 16.46 17.77
C MET A 424 -25.22 17.25 17.24
N THR A 425 -24.20 17.46 18.07
CA THR A 425 -22.93 18.13 17.70
C THR A 425 -21.74 17.20 17.64
N SER A 426 -21.93 15.90 17.93
CA SER A 426 -20.89 14.87 17.94
C SER A 426 -21.49 13.58 17.38
N ASN A 427 -21.40 13.42 16.07
CA ASN A 427 -21.98 12.27 15.35
C ASN A 427 -20.88 11.25 15.02
N ASN A 428 -21.05 10.00 15.44
CA ASN A 428 -20.07 8.93 15.28
C ASN A 428 -20.69 7.79 14.46
N TYR A 429 -20.03 7.39 13.35
CA TYR A 429 -20.60 6.43 12.40
C TYR A 429 -19.53 5.65 11.63
N PHE A 430 -19.93 4.65 10.84
CA PHE A 430 -19.07 3.71 10.12
C PHE A 430 -18.02 3.03 11.01
N PRO A 431 -18.40 2.39 12.14
CA PRO A 431 -17.43 1.58 12.88
C PRO A 431 -16.96 0.40 12.06
N ARG A 432 -15.66 0.07 12.14
CA ARG A 432 -15.02 -1.08 11.50
C ARG A 432 -14.01 -1.71 12.44
N TYR A 433 -14.18 -2.98 12.77
CA TYR A 433 -13.21 -3.72 13.55
C TYR A 433 -11.90 -3.90 12.78
N SER A 434 -10.78 -3.71 13.47
CA SER A 434 -9.47 -4.13 12.94
C SER A 434 -9.45 -5.64 12.71
N PRO A 435 -8.59 -6.17 11.84
CA PRO A 435 -8.51 -7.61 11.57
C PRO A 435 -8.28 -8.47 12.81
N GLY A 436 -7.50 -7.97 13.79
CA GLY A 436 -7.27 -8.62 15.09
C GLY A 436 -8.41 -8.44 16.10
N GLY A 437 -9.35 -7.53 15.87
CA GLY A 437 -10.46 -7.27 16.79
C GLY A 437 -10.15 -6.31 17.94
N ASP A 438 -8.91 -5.85 18.09
CA ASP A 438 -8.47 -5.03 19.23
C ASP A 438 -8.92 -3.57 19.14
N PHE A 439 -9.19 -3.08 17.93
CA PHE A 439 -9.56 -1.69 17.66
C PHE A 439 -10.80 -1.58 16.79
N LEU A 440 -11.44 -0.40 16.87
CA LEU A 440 -12.45 0.07 15.93
C LEU A 440 -11.96 1.38 15.29
N ALA A 441 -11.86 1.41 13.95
CA ALA A 441 -11.84 2.65 13.21
C ALA A 441 -13.28 3.13 13.01
N TYR A 442 -13.51 4.43 13.12
CA TYR A 442 -14.83 5.02 12.91
C TYR A 442 -14.69 6.46 12.41
N VAL A 443 -15.80 7.07 12.03
CA VAL A 443 -15.86 8.46 11.59
C VAL A 443 -16.49 9.31 12.68
N HIS A 444 -15.87 10.44 12.98
CA HIS A 444 -16.43 11.51 13.79
C HIS A 444 -16.75 12.72 12.91
N ALA A 445 -17.92 13.33 13.11
CA ALA A 445 -18.29 14.58 12.42
C ALA A 445 -19.23 15.43 13.29
N THR A 446 -19.40 16.68 12.92
CA THR A 446 -20.45 17.54 13.47
C THR A 446 -21.70 17.46 12.59
N GLY A 447 -22.88 17.21 13.18
CA GLY A 447 -24.16 17.21 12.48
C GLY A 447 -24.47 15.90 11.73
N THR A 448 -24.74 15.98 10.43
CA THR A 448 -25.15 14.84 9.57
C THR A 448 -23.94 13.98 9.15
N SER A 449 -24.18 12.71 8.81
CA SER A 449 -23.13 11.87 8.21
C SER A 449 -23.01 12.06 6.70
N GLN A 450 -24.08 12.47 6.03
CA GLN A 450 -24.08 12.69 4.59
C GLN A 450 -23.41 14.01 4.25
N GLY A 451 -22.31 13.94 3.47
CA GLY A 451 -21.59 15.12 2.98
C GLY A 451 -20.93 15.97 4.08
N ALA A 452 -20.65 15.38 5.25
CA ALA A 452 -20.02 16.07 6.36
C ALA A 452 -18.59 16.49 6.01
N VAL A 453 -18.35 17.79 5.81
CA VAL A 453 -17.01 18.33 5.56
C VAL A 453 -16.08 18.19 6.77
N SER A 454 -16.65 18.16 7.99
CA SER A 454 -15.95 17.95 9.26
C SER A 454 -15.66 16.48 9.58
N ALA A 455 -15.91 15.54 8.64
CA ALA A 455 -15.70 14.13 8.90
C ALA A 455 -14.20 13.81 8.99
N GLU A 456 -13.81 13.18 10.10
CA GLU A 456 -12.45 12.73 10.39
C GLU A 456 -12.41 11.27 10.83
N LEU A 457 -11.30 10.58 10.57
CA LEU A 457 -11.10 9.22 11.01
C LEU A 457 -10.64 9.18 12.47
N MET A 458 -11.21 8.26 13.20
CA MET A 458 -10.92 8.02 14.61
C MET A 458 -10.58 6.55 14.85
N LEU A 459 -9.83 6.29 15.90
CA LEU A 459 -9.48 4.95 16.37
C LEU A 459 -9.81 4.84 17.87
N VAL A 460 -10.49 3.77 18.26
CA VAL A 460 -10.75 3.44 19.67
C VAL A 460 -10.51 1.96 19.92
N ALA A 461 -10.08 1.59 21.13
CA ALA A 461 -10.00 0.17 21.50
C ALA A 461 -11.39 -0.48 21.45
N SER A 462 -11.49 -1.72 21.03
CA SER A 462 -12.77 -2.44 20.91
C SER A 462 -13.49 -2.64 22.24
N ALA A 463 -12.75 -2.54 23.36
CA ALA A 463 -13.28 -2.53 24.72
C ALA A 463 -13.75 -1.13 25.19
N GLY A 464 -13.61 -0.10 24.35
CA GLY A 464 -13.86 1.30 24.71
C GLY A 464 -12.61 2.00 25.29
N GLY A 465 -12.79 3.24 25.73
CA GLY A 465 -11.71 4.07 26.27
C GLY A 465 -11.51 5.37 25.49
N MET A 466 -10.33 5.97 25.61
CA MET A 466 -10.02 7.23 24.93
C MET A 466 -9.79 6.98 23.44
N ALA A 467 -10.56 7.67 22.59
CA ALA A 467 -10.38 7.62 21.15
C ALA A 467 -9.18 8.49 20.71
N LYS A 468 -8.46 8.02 19.71
CA LYS A 468 -7.37 8.74 19.04
C LYS A 468 -7.86 9.29 17.70
N LYS A 469 -7.46 10.50 17.34
CA LYS A 469 -7.65 11.04 15.99
C LYS A 469 -6.58 10.45 15.06
N LEU A 470 -6.98 10.02 13.87
CA LEU A 470 -6.06 9.70 12.77
C LEU A 470 -5.79 11.00 12.00
N ARG A 471 -5.08 11.92 12.65
CA ARG A 471 -4.94 13.30 12.18
C ARG A 471 -4.10 13.39 10.90
N ILE A 472 -3.00 12.66 10.84
CA ILE A 472 -2.11 12.67 9.66
C ILE A 472 -2.87 12.16 8.44
N ALA A 473 -3.69 11.12 8.60
CA ALA A 473 -4.54 10.62 7.52
C ALA A 473 -5.72 11.52 7.18
N SER A 474 -6.27 12.30 8.13
CA SER A 474 -7.56 13.01 7.98
C SER A 474 -7.45 14.50 7.73
N HIS A 475 -6.30 15.12 8.00
CA HIS A 475 -6.11 16.57 7.89
C HIS A 475 -5.09 16.93 6.81
N ARG A 476 -5.09 18.18 6.37
CA ARG A 476 -4.01 18.71 5.52
C ARG A 476 -2.73 18.79 6.31
N LEU A 477 -1.63 18.37 5.71
CA LEU A 477 -0.31 18.56 6.29
C LEU A 477 -0.05 20.07 6.47
N GLY A 478 0.46 20.43 7.66
CA GLY A 478 0.69 21.82 8.02
C GLY A 478 -0.54 22.59 8.51
N ASN A 479 -1.73 21.98 8.52
CA ASN A 479 -2.89 22.56 9.17
C ASN A 479 -2.74 22.46 10.69
N THR A 480 -2.54 23.58 11.35
CA THR A 480 -2.42 23.68 12.82
C THR A 480 -3.79 23.77 13.51
N ASP A 481 -4.84 24.06 12.73
CA ASP A 481 -6.20 24.12 13.23
C ASP A 481 -6.74 22.71 13.42
N ASP A 482 -7.37 22.44 14.56
CA ASP A 482 -7.94 21.11 14.89
C ASP A 482 -9.29 20.87 14.18
N VAL A 483 -9.51 21.55 13.05
CA VAL A 483 -10.73 21.44 12.25
C VAL A 483 -10.44 20.55 11.03
N PRO A 484 -11.06 19.37 10.94
CA PRO A 484 -10.93 18.53 9.77
C PRO A 484 -11.60 19.18 8.55
N ASP A 485 -10.92 19.15 7.40
CA ASP A 485 -11.36 19.81 6.17
C ASP A 485 -11.37 18.90 4.93
N LEU A 486 -11.07 17.60 5.12
CA LEU A 486 -10.89 16.63 4.04
C LEU A 486 -12.07 15.66 3.86
N ALA A 487 -13.13 15.78 4.67
CA ALA A 487 -14.33 14.93 4.62
C ALA A 487 -13.98 13.43 4.56
N SER A 488 -13.11 12.96 5.49
CA SER A 488 -12.64 11.57 5.51
C SER A 488 -13.69 10.65 6.13
N SER A 489 -14.09 9.58 5.40
CA SER A 489 -15.23 8.73 5.76
C SER A 489 -15.06 7.30 5.26
N MET A 490 -15.99 6.39 5.61
CA MET A 490 -16.09 5.00 5.16
C MET A 490 -14.78 4.23 5.31
N PRO A 491 -14.20 4.11 6.52
CA PRO A 491 -12.98 3.34 6.72
C PRO A 491 -13.21 1.85 6.41
N ALA A 492 -12.20 1.21 5.83
CA ALA A 492 -12.18 -0.22 5.53
C ALA A 492 -10.79 -0.78 5.80
N TRP A 493 -10.67 -1.68 6.77
CA TRP A 493 -9.42 -2.35 7.07
C TRP A 493 -9.08 -3.39 6.02
N ALA A 494 -7.82 -3.43 5.60
CA ALA A 494 -7.30 -4.56 4.86
C ALA A 494 -7.24 -5.79 5.77
N PRO A 495 -7.63 -6.99 5.30
CA PRO A 495 -7.43 -8.22 6.05
C PRO A 495 -5.93 -8.41 6.32
N LYS A 496 -5.60 -8.99 7.50
CA LYS A 496 -4.22 -9.18 7.90
C LYS A 496 -3.60 -10.35 7.13
N PRO A 497 -2.44 -10.21 6.48
CA PRO A 497 -1.75 -11.35 5.87
C PRO A 497 -1.40 -12.40 6.92
N GLN A 498 -1.59 -13.68 6.61
CA GLN A 498 -1.35 -14.78 7.58
C GLN A 498 0.15 -15.11 7.83
N THR A 499 1.10 -14.43 7.18
CA THR A 499 2.50 -14.89 7.09
C THR A 499 3.58 -13.86 7.46
N MET A 500 3.26 -12.73 8.10
CA MET A 500 4.27 -11.69 8.36
C MET A 500 4.80 -11.72 9.79
N THR A 501 6.12 -11.96 9.91
CA THR A 501 6.93 -11.70 11.10
C THR A 501 7.72 -10.41 10.85
N GLY A 502 7.37 -9.31 11.54
CA GLY A 502 8.08 -8.03 11.42
C GLY A 502 7.21 -6.83 11.78
N SER A 503 7.67 -5.64 11.52
CA SER A 503 6.92 -4.39 11.72
C SER A 503 5.66 -4.39 10.86
N GLU A 504 4.53 -4.76 11.45
CA GLU A 504 3.26 -4.92 10.75
C GLU A 504 2.50 -3.59 10.77
N HIS A 505 2.35 -2.97 9.60
CA HIS A 505 1.39 -1.90 9.43
C HIS A 505 -0.02 -2.46 9.21
N ALA A 506 -1.01 -1.81 9.80
CA ALA A 506 -2.40 -2.09 9.44
C ALA A 506 -2.84 -1.11 8.34
N TRP A 507 -3.26 -1.63 7.20
CA TRP A 507 -3.70 -0.80 6.08
C TRP A 507 -5.18 -0.45 6.20
N LEU A 508 -5.50 0.84 6.01
CA LEU A 508 -6.86 1.36 6.08
C LEU A 508 -7.18 2.14 4.81
N ALA A 509 -8.10 1.63 4.00
CA ALA A 509 -8.70 2.39 2.91
C ALA A 509 -9.85 3.27 3.45
N PHE A 510 -10.08 4.42 2.86
CA PHE A 510 -11.16 5.32 3.23
C PHE A 510 -11.52 6.27 2.08
N VAL A 511 -12.65 6.90 2.18
CA VAL A 511 -13.10 7.94 1.24
C VAL A 511 -12.69 9.30 1.77
N SER A 512 -12.16 10.15 0.90
CA SER A 512 -11.90 11.55 1.25
C SER A 512 -12.18 12.48 0.07
N ALA A 513 -12.72 13.64 0.34
CA ALA A 513 -12.95 14.70 -0.65
C ALA A 513 -11.73 15.62 -0.81
N ARG A 514 -10.55 15.22 -0.35
CA ARG A 514 -9.31 16.00 -0.44
C ARG A 514 -8.87 16.25 -1.87
N PRO A 515 -8.14 17.32 -2.13
CA PRO A 515 -7.49 17.53 -3.43
C PRO A 515 -6.53 16.39 -3.78
N TYR A 516 -6.46 16.05 -5.06
CA TYR A 516 -5.45 15.15 -5.61
C TYR A 516 -4.49 15.94 -6.50
N GLY A 517 -3.57 16.64 -5.89
CA GLY A 517 -2.55 17.43 -6.55
C GLY A 517 -3.13 18.45 -7.54
N THR A 518 -2.58 18.49 -8.76
CA THR A 518 -3.03 19.38 -9.86
C THR A 518 -4.19 18.80 -10.66
N ILE A 519 -4.45 17.49 -10.57
CA ILE A 519 -5.58 16.83 -11.28
C ILE A 519 -6.91 17.20 -10.63
N LEU A 520 -6.99 17.17 -9.31
CA LEU A 520 -8.14 17.64 -8.54
C LEU A 520 -7.66 18.72 -7.57
N PRO A 521 -7.47 19.96 -8.02
CA PRO A 521 -6.88 21.02 -7.20
C PRO A 521 -7.81 21.51 -6.07
N THR A 522 -9.10 21.22 -6.15
CA THR A 522 -10.10 21.59 -5.15
C THR A 522 -10.74 20.37 -4.52
N SER A 523 -11.06 20.45 -3.21
CA SER A 523 -11.86 19.44 -2.53
C SER A 523 -13.28 19.38 -3.10
N GLY A 524 -13.98 18.24 -2.92
CA GLY A 524 -15.41 18.12 -3.23
C GLY A 524 -15.86 16.79 -3.82
N ARG A 525 -14.96 15.95 -4.31
CA ARG A 525 -15.32 14.61 -4.83
C ARG A 525 -14.72 13.54 -3.94
N GLY A 526 -15.56 12.62 -3.47
CA GLY A 526 -15.08 11.44 -2.74
C GLY A 526 -14.18 10.59 -3.63
N GLN A 527 -12.98 10.31 -3.16
CA GLN A 527 -11.98 9.45 -3.77
C GLN A 527 -11.47 8.44 -2.74
N ILE A 528 -10.98 7.30 -3.19
CA ILE A 528 -10.41 6.29 -2.29
C ILE A 528 -8.95 6.66 -1.99
N TRP A 529 -8.65 6.72 -0.71
CA TRP A 529 -7.32 6.94 -0.16
C TRP A 529 -6.94 5.80 0.77
N ILE A 530 -5.65 5.54 0.89
CA ILE A 530 -5.13 4.46 1.73
C ILE A 530 -4.06 5.03 2.64
N THR A 531 -4.08 4.64 3.91
CA THR A 531 -3.06 4.97 4.90
C THR A 531 -2.59 3.72 5.62
N ALA A 532 -1.34 3.72 6.05
CA ALA A 532 -0.81 2.74 6.99
C ALA A 532 -0.96 3.24 8.42
N LEU A 533 -1.20 2.31 9.35
CA LEU A 533 -1.28 2.60 10.77
C LEU A 533 -0.29 1.73 11.55
N ASP A 534 0.54 2.37 12.37
CA ASP A 534 1.31 1.71 13.42
C ASP A 534 0.45 1.64 14.69
N LEU A 535 -0.22 0.52 14.90
CA LEU A 535 -1.12 0.31 16.05
C LEU A 535 -0.37 0.24 17.39
N THR A 536 0.95 0.18 17.40
CA THR A 536 1.79 0.21 18.61
C THR A 536 2.12 1.64 19.05
N SER A 537 1.91 2.63 18.15
CA SER A 537 2.19 4.03 18.42
C SER A 537 1.37 4.58 19.59
N THR A 538 2.02 5.33 20.47
CA THR A 538 1.36 6.04 21.58
C THR A 538 0.71 7.36 21.12
N GLY A 539 1.15 7.91 20.00
CA GLY A 539 0.63 9.13 19.36
C GLY A 539 -0.44 8.87 18.31
N ASP A 540 -0.43 9.68 17.25
CA ASP A 540 -1.19 9.41 16.02
C ASP A 540 -0.57 8.22 15.30
N PRO A 541 -1.31 7.12 15.11
CA PRO A 541 -0.76 5.94 14.46
C PRO A 541 -0.74 6.02 12.93
N SER A 542 -1.36 7.04 12.32
CA SER A 542 -1.54 7.11 10.86
C SER A 542 -0.36 7.75 10.13
N ALA A 543 -0.06 7.27 8.93
CA ALA A 543 0.81 7.91 7.97
C ALA A 543 0.03 8.85 7.04
N ALA A 544 0.71 9.69 6.26
CA ALA A 544 0.07 10.46 5.21
C ALA A 544 -0.48 9.50 4.13
N ALA A 545 -1.73 9.74 3.73
CA ALA A 545 -2.43 8.83 2.84
C ALA A 545 -2.02 9.03 1.38
N PHE A 546 -2.01 7.94 0.61
CA PHE A 546 -1.84 7.95 -0.84
C PHE A 546 -3.17 7.64 -1.57
N TRP A 547 -3.26 8.11 -2.80
CA TRP A 547 -4.42 7.92 -3.68
C TRP A 547 -4.39 6.53 -4.33
N LEU A 548 -5.52 5.83 -4.40
CA LEU A 548 -5.63 4.52 -5.05
C LEU A 548 -5.39 4.64 -6.57
N PRO A 549 -4.35 4.00 -7.15
CA PRO A 549 -3.93 4.27 -8.54
C PRO A 549 -4.95 3.88 -9.62
N CYS A 550 -5.81 2.90 -9.36
CA CYS A 550 -6.72 2.34 -10.38
C CYS A 550 -8.06 3.06 -10.51
N GLN A 551 -8.33 4.10 -9.72
CA GLN A 551 -9.62 4.79 -9.74
C GLN A 551 -9.64 5.97 -10.73
N ASP A 552 -10.83 6.35 -11.18
CA ASP A 552 -11.04 7.54 -12.01
C ASP A 552 -11.22 8.79 -11.12
N ALA A 553 -10.28 9.74 -11.23
CA ALA A 553 -10.30 10.99 -10.48
C ALA A 553 -11.46 11.94 -10.88
N THR A 554 -12.10 11.73 -12.03
CA THR A 554 -13.14 12.64 -12.55
C THR A 554 -14.53 12.40 -11.98
N VAL A 555 -14.72 11.27 -11.28
CA VAL A 555 -16.01 10.83 -10.70
C VAL A 555 -15.90 10.56 -9.21
N VAL A 556 -17.04 10.42 -8.55
CA VAL A 556 -17.09 9.99 -7.15
C VAL A 556 -16.83 8.49 -7.06
N ASN A 557 -15.90 8.10 -6.18
CA ASN A 557 -15.62 6.73 -5.79
C ASN A 557 -15.78 6.60 -4.28
N ASN A 558 -16.52 5.60 -3.80
CA ASN A 558 -16.79 5.44 -2.36
C ASN A 558 -16.97 3.97 -1.96
N ASN A 559 -17.23 3.75 -0.66
CA ASN A 559 -17.46 2.45 -0.04
C ASN A 559 -16.38 1.41 -0.39
N PRO A 560 -15.10 1.65 -0.04
CA PRO A 560 -14.04 0.67 -0.27
C PRO A 560 -14.27 -0.58 0.60
N VAL A 561 -14.03 -1.76 0.02
CA VAL A 561 -14.05 -3.05 0.73
C VAL A 561 -12.91 -3.91 0.20
N TRP A 562 -12.01 -4.32 1.07
CA TRP A 562 -10.89 -5.20 0.71
C TRP A 562 -11.36 -6.64 0.52
N SER A 563 -10.70 -7.36 -0.39
CA SER A 563 -10.88 -8.80 -0.60
C SER A 563 -9.56 -9.45 -1.00
N GLU A 564 -9.36 -10.68 -0.54
CA GLU A 564 -8.30 -11.56 -1.05
C GLU A 564 -8.78 -12.39 -2.25
N THR A 565 -10.09 -12.42 -2.48
CA THR A 565 -10.72 -13.22 -3.55
C THR A 565 -11.12 -12.33 -4.72
N ASP A 566 -10.77 -12.78 -5.92
CA ASP A 566 -11.23 -12.20 -7.18
C ASP A 566 -12.56 -12.88 -7.58
N PHE A 567 -13.66 -12.12 -7.46
CA PHE A 567 -14.98 -12.62 -7.88
C PHE A 567 -15.05 -12.67 -9.41
N VAL A 568 -15.54 -13.77 -9.94
CA VAL A 568 -15.71 -13.96 -11.38
C VAL A 568 -16.84 -13.07 -11.89
N VAL A 569 -16.59 -12.35 -12.98
CA VAL A 569 -17.60 -11.55 -13.70
C VAL A 569 -18.29 -12.46 -14.70
N ASN A 570 -19.57 -12.78 -14.51
CA ASN A 570 -20.41 -13.48 -15.48
C ASN A 570 -21.24 -12.52 -16.32
#